data_1a365e168a956e2c0e1d7228f9a11b99
#
_entry.id   1a365e168a956e2c0e1d7228f9a11b99
#
_cell.length_a   1.000
_cell.length_b   1.000
_cell.length_c   1.000
_cell.angle_alpha   90.00
_cell.angle_beta   90.00
_cell.angle_gamma   90.00
#
_symmetry.space_group_name_H-M   'P 1'
#
loop_
_entity.id
_entity.type
_entity.pdbx_description
1 polymer ?
#
loop_
_entity_poly.entity_id
_entity_poly.type
_entity_poly.pdbx_seq_one_letter_code
_entity_poly.pdbx_strand_id
1 'polypeptide(L)'
;MVHVRQSIYSLLEPKKKKGNVVNLLGYFSPLIDDCELYELLRGAGVKTIHEISRCRDYAEYQTMAEANFNLVLHPEARFAAEDFHDRLKIPYIELRRLYQTDKIASQYRAFGAALGVQFDDEAPRKAAEDAIIKFRELHPDVSFAVGEWMNADPFELALALV
;
A
#
# COMPACT_ATOMS: atom_id res chain seq x y z
N MET A 1 -10.48 -15.97 0.03
CA MET A 1 -9.50 -15.31 -0.89
C MET A 1 -8.07 -15.32 -0.36
N VAL A 2 -7.84 -15.35 0.94
CA VAL A 2 -6.50 -15.36 1.57
C VAL A 2 -5.59 -16.45 0.99
N HIS A 3 -6.04 -17.71 0.94
CA HIS A 3 -5.24 -18.81 0.39
C HIS A 3 -4.87 -18.65 -1.08
N VAL A 4 -5.72 -18.02 -1.88
CA VAL A 4 -5.41 -17.74 -3.29
C VAL A 4 -4.27 -16.72 -3.39
N ARG A 5 -4.29 -15.66 -2.59
CA ARG A 5 -3.21 -14.66 -2.57
C ARG A 5 -1.88 -15.25 -2.12
N GLN A 6 -1.90 -16.15 -1.16
CA GLN A 6 -0.70 -16.87 -0.73
C GLN A 6 -0.20 -17.84 -1.82
N SER A 7 -1.12 -18.65 -2.38
CA SER A 7 -0.77 -19.68 -3.36
C SER A 7 -0.17 -19.11 -4.65
N ILE A 8 -0.63 -17.92 -5.09
CA ILE A 8 -0.13 -17.30 -6.32
C ILE A 8 1.37 -16.97 -6.26
N TYR A 9 1.93 -16.79 -5.05
CA TYR A 9 3.34 -16.52 -4.85
C TYR A 9 4.16 -17.74 -4.44
N SER A 10 3.51 -18.91 -4.24
CA SER A 10 4.18 -20.12 -3.77
C SER A 10 5.23 -20.70 -4.74
N LEU A 11 5.11 -20.34 -6.03
CA LEU A 11 6.04 -20.77 -7.08
C LEU A 11 7.31 -19.92 -7.18
N LEU A 12 7.41 -18.84 -6.40
CA LEU A 12 8.62 -18.03 -6.37
C LEU A 12 9.74 -18.78 -5.65
N GLU A 13 10.89 -18.84 -6.27
CA GLU A 13 12.08 -19.45 -5.71
C GLU A 13 13.02 -18.39 -5.10
N PRO A 14 13.78 -18.72 -4.02
CA PRO A 14 14.74 -17.81 -3.45
C PRO A 14 15.75 -17.30 -4.47
N LYS A 15 15.96 -16.00 -4.56
CA LYS A 15 16.94 -15.34 -5.44
C LYS A 15 17.81 -14.37 -4.66
N LYS A 16 18.95 -13.99 -5.26
CA LYS A 16 19.78 -12.92 -4.73
C LYS A 16 19.01 -11.61 -4.76
N LYS A 17 18.98 -10.91 -3.63
CA LYS A 17 18.28 -9.63 -3.53
C LYS A 17 19.00 -8.56 -4.35
N LYS A 18 18.20 -7.74 -5.02
CA LYS A 18 18.65 -6.53 -5.71
C LYS A 18 18.25 -5.31 -4.89
N GLY A 19 19.18 -4.41 -4.66
CA GLY A 19 18.87 -3.13 -4.03
C GLY A 19 17.89 -2.32 -4.87
N ASN A 20 17.02 -1.55 -4.20
CA ASN A 20 16.06 -0.64 -4.83
C ASN A 20 14.98 -1.34 -5.67
N VAL A 21 14.59 -2.56 -5.29
CA VAL A 21 13.50 -3.34 -5.90
C VAL A 21 12.42 -3.59 -4.85
N VAL A 22 11.18 -3.29 -5.18
CA VAL A 22 10.03 -3.40 -4.28
C VAL A 22 8.90 -4.16 -4.97
N ASN A 23 8.20 -5.02 -4.24
CA ASN A 23 6.94 -5.59 -4.69
C ASN A 23 5.77 -4.87 -4.05
N LEU A 24 4.73 -4.60 -4.82
CA LEU A 24 3.41 -4.20 -4.32
C LEU A 24 2.52 -5.43 -4.23
N LEU A 25 2.07 -5.75 -3.02
CA LEU A 25 1.23 -6.92 -2.75
C LEU A 25 -0.16 -6.47 -2.31
N GLY A 26 -1.19 -7.10 -2.85
CA GLY A 26 -2.54 -6.87 -2.35
C GLY A 26 -3.62 -6.81 -3.42
N TYR A 27 -3.31 -6.35 -4.59
CA TYR A 27 -4.25 -6.24 -5.69
C TYR A 27 -3.90 -7.18 -6.84
N PHE A 28 -4.93 -7.70 -7.53
CA PHE A 28 -4.76 -8.48 -8.77
C PHE A 28 -4.84 -7.59 -10.02
N SER A 29 -5.33 -6.37 -9.86
CA SER A 29 -5.26 -5.34 -10.89
C SER A 29 -4.11 -4.39 -10.56
N PRO A 30 -3.46 -3.79 -11.56
CA PRO A 30 -2.41 -2.80 -11.33
C PRO A 30 -3.00 -1.55 -10.66
N LEU A 31 -2.19 -0.83 -9.92
CA LEU A 31 -2.53 0.52 -9.52
C LEU A 31 -2.63 1.42 -10.77
N ILE A 32 -3.37 2.51 -10.68
CA ILE A 32 -3.41 3.52 -11.75
C ILE A 32 -2.02 4.09 -11.99
N ASP A 33 -1.69 4.40 -13.23
CA ASP A 33 -0.32 4.75 -13.63
C ASP A 33 0.19 6.06 -12.98
N ASP A 34 -0.71 6.97 -12.64
CA ASP A 34 -0.47 8.23 -11.94
C ASP A 34 -0.62 8.14 -10.42
N CYS A 35 -0.60 6.93 -9.84
CA CYS A 35 -0.66 6.75 -8.41
C CYS A 35 0.56 7.38 -7.73
N GLU A 36 0.32 8.28 -6.78
CA GLU A 36 1.35 8.96 -5.98
C GLU A 36 2.40 8.00 -5.38
N LEU A 37 2.00 6.79 -5.02
CA LEU A 37 2.90 5.80 -4.43
C LEU A 37 4.10 5.49 -5.34
N TYR A 38 3.93 5.50 -6.66
CA TYR A 38 5.05 5.31 -7.58
C TYR A 38 6.05 6.44 -7.51
N GLU A 39 5.59 7.68 -7.40
CA GLU A 39 6.45 8.87 -7.29
C GLU A 39 7.20 8.86 -5.96
N LEU A 40 6.52 8.57 -4.87
CA LEU A 40 7.13 8.46 -3.54
C LEU A 40 8.22 7.38 -3.49
N LEU A 41 7.96 6.20 -4.04
CA LEU A 41 8.94 5.11 -4.10
C LEU A 41 10.15 5.48 -4.97
N ARG A 42 9.92 6.07 -6.15
CA ARG A 42 11.00 6.52 -7.03
C ARG A 42 11.83 7.64 -6.40
N GLY A 43 11.17 8.59 -5.74
CA GLY A 43 11.83 9.64 -4.97
C GLY A 43 12.68 9.11 -3.82
N ALA A 44 12.27 7.99 -3.21
CA ALA A 44 13.06 7.27 -2.21
C ALA A 44 14.15 6.36 -2.81
N GLY A 45 14.39 6.43 -4.13
CA GLY A 45 15.46 5.70 -4.81
C GLY A 45 15.09 4.28 -5.25
N VAL A 46 13.81 3.89 -5.19
CA VAL A 46 13.34 2.61 -5.75
C VAL A 46 13.42 2.68 -7.27
N LYS A 47 14.11 1.71 -7.87
CA LYS A 47 14.32 1.65 -9.33
C LYS A 47 13.33 0.73 -10.03
N THR A 48 12.93 -0.34 -9.35
CA THR A 48 12.03 -1.35 -9.91
C THR A 48 10.89 -1.60 -8.94
N ILE A 49 9.68 -1.49 -9.44
CA ILE A 49 8.45 -1.76 -8.70
C ILE A 49 7.75 -2.91 -9.42
N HIS A 50 7.54 -4.01 -8.72
CA HIS A 50 6.83 -5.17 -9.24
C HIS A 50 5.41 -5.21 -8.73
N GLU A 51 4.49 -5.44 -9.65
CA GLU A 51 3.11 -5.83 -9.39
C GLU A 51 2.85 -7.11 -10.19
N ILE A 52 2.25 -8.11 -9.58
CA ILE A 52 1.98 -9.37 -10.28
C ILE A 52 1.13 -9.18 -11.54
N SER A 53 0.20 -8.22 -11.50
CA SER A 53 -0.67 -7.86 -12.63
C SER A 53 0.06 -7.24 -13.82
N ARG A 54 1.30 -6.78 -13.63
CA ARG A 54 2.15 -6.17 -14.66
C ARG A 54 3.22 -7.13 -15.19
N CYS A 55 3.35 -8.32 -14.59
CA CYS A 55 4.29 -9.33 -15.09
C CYS A 55 3.81 -9.87 -16.44
N ARG A 56 4.65 -9.77 -17.46
CA ARG A 56 4.33 -10.19 -18.83
C ARG A 56 4.44 -11.69 -19.02
N ASP A 57 5.30 -12.32 -18.25
CA ASP A 57 5.60 -13.74 -18.33
C ASP A 57 6.11 -14.31 -17.00
N TYR A 58 6.32 -15.62 -16.97
CA TYR A 58 6.79 -16.34 -15.80
C TYR A 58 8.22 -15.92 -15.37
N ALA A 59 9.07 -15.55 -16.31
CA ALA A 59 10.43 -15.12 -15.99
C ALA A 59 10.42 -13.78 -15.25
N GLU A 60 9.58 -12.85 -15.69
CA GLU A 60 9.38 -11.57 -15.00
C GLU A 60 8.72 -11.77 -13.62
N TYR A 61 7.71 -12.65 -13.52
CA TYR A 61 7.13 -13.03 -12.23
C TYR A 61 8.20 -13.54 -11.26
N GLN A 62 9.11 -14.40 -11.69
CA GLN A 62 10.20 -14.92 -10.86
C GLN A 62 11.15 -13.82 -10.35
N THR A 63 11.21 -12.65 -11.00
CA THR A 63 12.04 -11.53 -10.51
C THR A 63 11.48 -10.86 -9.27
N MET A 64 10.21 -11.08 -8.92
CA MET A 64 9.65 -10.62 -7.67
C MET A 64 10.39 -11.16 -6.43
N ALA A 65 11.02 -12.35 -6.56
CA ALA A 65 11.85 -12.92 -5.50
C ALA A 65 13.19 -12.16 -5.28
N GLU A 66 13.55 -11.22 -6.15
CA GLU A 66 14.76 -10.39 -6.06
C GLU A 66 14.53 -9.11 -5.23
N ALA A 67 13.29 -8.80 -4.87
CA ALA A 67 12.95 -7.58 -4.12
C ALA A 67 13.64 -7.53 -2.76
N ASN A 68 13.97 -6.33 -2.32
CA ASN A 68 14.53 -6.11 -1.00
C ASN A 68 13.48 -5.86 0.08
N PHE A 69 12.27 -5.45 -0.29
CA PHE A 69 11.10 -5.46 0.59
C PHE A 69 9.78 -5.52 -0.19
N ASN A 70 8.69 -5.83 0.52
CA ASN A 70 7.34 -5.84 0.01
C ASN A 70 6.52 -4.72 0.64
N LEU A 71 5.67 -4.05 -0.13
CA LEU A 71 4.60 -3.20 0.37
C LEU A 71 3.26 -3.95 0.31
N VAL A 72 2.63 -4.11 1.45
CA VAL A 72 1.31 -4.73 1.59
C VAL A 72 0.25 -3.64 1.55
N LEU A 73 -0.54 -3.62 0.48
CA LEU A 73 -1.55 -2.59 0.23
C LEU A 73 -2.98 -3.05 0.58
N HIS A 74 -3.15 -4.32 0.89
CA HIS A 74 -4.43 -4.91 1.26
C HIS A 74 -4.25 -5.92 2.39
N PRO A 75 -5.08 -5.88 3.45
CA PRO A 75 -4.91 -6.74 4.63
C PRO A 75 -4.82 -8.24 4.32
N GLU A 76 -5.58 -8.72 3.33
CA GLU A 76 -5.55 -10.13 2.92
C GLU A 76 -4.20 -10.58 2.30
N ALA A 77 -3.35 -9.64 1.87
CA ALA A 77 -2.03 -9.96 1.34
C ALA A 77 -0.96 -10.12 2.44
N ARG A 78 -1.30 -9.86 3.69
CA ARG A 78 -0.39 -10.01 4.83
C ARG A 78 0.16 -11.44 4.91
N PHE A 79 -0.69 -12.46 4.77
CA PHE A 79 -0.25 -13.85 4.81
C PHE A 79 0.73 -14.20 3.67
N ALA A 80 0.54 -13.61 2.48
CA ALA A 80 1.51 -13.74 1.40
C ALA A 80 2.84 -13.05 1.77
N ALA A 81 2.78 -11.86 2.37
CA ALA A 81 3.97 -11.14 2.81
C ALA A 81 4.74 -11.87 3.93
N GLU A 82 4.04 -12.53 4.85
CA GLU A 82 4.61 -13.41 5.87
C GLU A 82 5.34 -14.61 5.21
N ASP A 83 4.72 -15.26 4.20
CA ASP A 83 5.38 -16.32 3.43
C ASP A 83 6.64 -15.81 2.69
N PHE A 84 6.58 -14.62 2.08
CA PHE A 84 7.77 -13.97 1.50
C PHE A 84 8.86 -13.73 2.55
N HIS A 85 8.48 -13.27 3.74
CA HIS A 85 9.43 -13.04 4.82
C HIS A 85 10.09 -14.35 5.27
N ASP A 86 9.29 -15.37 5.52
CA ASP A 86 9.78 -16.64 6.09
C ASP A 86 10.58 -17.46 5.06
N ARG A 87 10.08 -17.59 3.85
CA ARG A 87 10.63 -18.45 2.81
C ARG A 87 11.68 -17.74 1.95
N LEU A 88 11.40 -16.50 1.56
CA LEU A 88 12.26 -15.73 0.65
C LEU A 88 13.14 -14.70 1.36
N LYS A 89 12.98 -14.51 2.68
CA LYS A 89 13.69 -13.50 3.47
C LYS A 89 13.52 -12.07 2.94
N ILE A 90 12.29 -11.74 2.48
CA ILE A 90 11.92 -10.41 2.05
C ILE A 90 11.06 -9.76 3.16
N PRO A 91 11.53 -8.72 3.85
CA PRO A 91 10.74 -8.01 4.85
C PRO A 91 9.55 -7.29 4.18
N TYR A 92 8.56 -6.90 4.96
CA TYR A 92 7.42 -6.19 4.45
C TYR A 92 7.02 -5.01 5.33
N ILE A 93 6.34 -4.05 4.71
CA ILE A 93 5.72 -2.88 5.33
C ILE A 93 4.24 -2.89 4.93
N GLU A 94 3.33 -2.72 5.88
CA GLU A 94 1.91 -2.55 5.60
C GLU A 94 1.57 -1.08 5.46
N LEU A 95 0.95 -0.72 4.33
CA LEU A 95 0.31 0.57 4.12
C LEU A 95 -1.21 0.36 4.14
N ARG A 96 -1.84 0.85 5.19
CA ARG A 96 -3.30 0.76 5.35
C ARG A 96 -3.99 1.92 4.65
N ARG A 97 -5.16 1.67 4.10
CA ARG A 97 -6.05 2.74 3.67
C ARG A 97 -6.66 3.38 4.92
N LEU A 98 -6.27 4.61 5.18
CA LEU A 98 -6.70 5.42 6.32
C LEU A 98 -7.50 6.62 5.81
N TYR A 99 -8.37 7.15 6.66
CA TYR A 99 -9.21 8.31 6.33
C TYR A 99 -9.00 9.48 7.29
N GLN A 100 -8.44 9.25 8.47
CA GLN A 100 -8.10 10.31 9.42
C GLN A 100 -6.75 10.92 9.05
N THR A 101 -6.70 12.24 8.83
CA THR A 101 -5.51 12.96 8.34
C THR A 101 -4.28 12.81 9.25
N ASP A 102 -4.46 12.77 10.54
CA ASP A 102 -3.39 12.56 11.52
C ASP A 102 -2.79 11.15 11.48
N LYS A 103 -3.63 10.13 11.25
CA LYS A 103 -3.19 8.75 11.05
C LYS A 103 -2.48 8.58 9.72
N ILE A 104 -2.97 9.22 8.65
CA ILE A 104 -2.31 9.25 7.34
C ILE A 104 -0.91 9.87 7.50
N ALA A 105 -0.80 11.05 8.13
CA ALA A 105 0.47 11.71 8.38
C ALA A 105 1.44 10.85 9.21
N SER A 106 0.92 10.13 10.22
CA SER A 106 1.73 9.21 11.01
C SER A 106 2.23 8.02 10.19
N GLN A 107 1.40 7.49 9.28
CA GLN A 107 1.78 6.41 8.37
C GLN A 107 2.85 6.88 7.36
N TYR A 108 2.73 8.09 6.80
CA TYR A 108 3.74 8.67 5.91
C TYR A 108 5.08 8.85 6.62
N ARG A 109 5.08 9.33 7.86
CA ARG A 109 6.32 9.43 8.66
C ARG A 109 6.96 8.07 8.92
N ALA A 110 6.18 7.07 9.31
CA ALA A 110 6.69 5.72 9.55
C ALA A 110 7.22 5.07 8.25
N PHE A 111 6.53 5.26 7.14
CA PHE A 111 6.94 4.76 5.84
C PHE A 111 8.21 5.46 5.35
N GLY A 112 8.29 6.77 5.45
CA GLY A 112 9.49 7.54 5.12
C GLY A 112 10.69 7.12 5.96
N ALA A 113 10.51 6.95 7.28
CA ALA A 113 11.56 6.48 8.16
C ALA A 113 12.09 5.08 7.77
N ALA A 114 11.20 4.17 7.35
CA ALA A 114 11.58 2.84 6.88
C ALA A 114 12.37 2.88 5.56
N LEU A 115 12.13 3.88 4.71
CA LEU A 115 12.86 4.12 3.46
C LEU A 115 14.10 5.01 3.62
N GLY A 116 14.31 5.60 4.79
CA GLY A 116 15.39 6.54 5.05
C GLY A 116 15.18 7.91 4.40
N VAL A 117 13.92 8.30 4.15
CA VAL A 117 13.53 9.58 3.56
C VAL A 117 12.47 10.27 4.41
N GLN A 118 12.26 11.56 4.17
CA GLN A 118 11.15 12.31 4.74
C GLN A 118 10.21 12.73 3.62
N PHE A 119 8.94 12.35 3.74
CA PHE A 119 7.89 12.82 2.84
C PHE A 119 7.30 14.13 3.35
N ASP A 120 7.05 15.05 2.43
CA ASP A 120 6.32 16.27 2.71
C ASP A 120 4.82 16.04 2.47
N ASP A 121 4.06 15.95 3.54
CA ASP A 121 2.60 15.74 3.52
C ASP A 121 1.80 16.98 3.94
N GLU A 122 2.45 18.13 4.15
CA GLU A 122 1.80 19.33 4.73
C GLU A 122 0.72 19.87 3.79
N ALA A 123 1.05 20.12 2.53
CA ALA A 123 0.11 20.70 1.57
C ALA A 123 -1.08 19.79 1.28
N PRO A 124 -0.93 18.48 0.96
CA PRO A 124 -2.06 17.58 0.75
C PRO A 124 -2.89 17.37 2.03
N ARG A 125 -2.26 17.32 3.21
CA ARG A 125 -2.97 17.22 4.49
C ARG A 125 -3.86 18.43 4.71
N LYS A 126 -3.32 19.64 4.55
CA LYS A 126 -4.09 20.88 4.70
C LYS A 126 -5.26 20.94 3.71
N ALA A 127 -5.03 20.58 2.46
CA ALA A 127 -6.09 20.55 1.46
C ALA A 127 -7.22 19.56 1.83
N ALA A 128 -6.88 18.40 2.39
CA ALA A 128 -7.86 17.43 2.87
C ALA A 128 -8.65 17.96 4.08
N GLU A 129 -7.97 18.57 5.06
CA GLU A 129 -8.60 19.19 6.24
C GLU A 129 -9.56 20.32 5.84
N ASP A 130 -9.13 21.22 4.95
CA ASP A 130 -9.97 22.31 4.42
C ASP A 130 -11.20 21.76 3.67
N ALA A 131 -11.03 20.69 2.89
CA ALA A 131 -12.15 20.05 2.19
C ALA A 131 -13.15 19.40 3.15
N ILE A 132 -12.69 18.77 4.23
CA ILE A 132 -13.54 18.20 5.28
C ILE A 132 -14.35 19.29 5.98
N ILE A 133 -13.69 20.41 6.37
CA ILE A 133 -14.36 21.55 7.01
C ILE A 133 -15.44 22.10 6.09
N LYS A 134 -15.10 22.37 4.85
CA LYS A 134 -16.05 22.90 3.86
C LYS A 134 -17.22 21.94 3.62
N PHE A 135 -16.97 20.63 3.58
CA PHE A 135 -18.05 19.65 3.42
C PHE A 135 -19.02 19.68 4.61
N ARG A 136 -18.50 19.73 5.85
CA ARG A 136 -19.32 19.80 7.06
C ARG A 136 -20.18 21.08 7.11
N GLU A 137 -19.63 22.22 6.69
CA GLU A 137 -20.38 23.49 6.61
C GLU A 137 -21.51 23.43 5.58
N LEU A 138 -21.29 22.80 4.43
CA LEU A 138 -22.28 22.68 3.36
C LEU A 138 -23.36 21.61 3.63
N HIS A 139 -23.02 20.60 4.44
CA HIS A 139 -23.86 19.44 4.69
C HIS A 139 -23.98 19.10 6.18
N PRO A 140 -24.48 20.02 7.04
CA PRO A 140 -24.49 19.83 8.50
C PRO A 140 -25.35 18.65 8.96
N ASP A 141 -26.38 18.29 8.20
CA ASP A 141 -27.34 17.23 8.55
C ASP A 141 -27.12 15.93 7.77
N VAL A 142 -25.98 15.77 7.10
CA VAL A 142 -25.71 14.56 6.33
C VAL A 142 -25.49 13.35 7.23
N SER A 143 -26.10 12.23 6.86
CA SER A 143 -25.87 10.93 7.50
C SER A 143 -25.20 9.98 6.53
N PHE A 144 -24.29 9.16 7.03
CA PHE A 144 -23.58 8.18 6.23
C PHE A 144 -23.98 6.75 6.63
N ALA A 145 -24.09 5.88 5.65
CA ALA A 145 -24.16 4.44 5.85
C ALA A 145 -22.87 3.82 5.34
N VAL A 146 -22.10 3.19 6.22
CA VAL A 146 -20.86 2.50 5.89
C VAL A 146 -21.13 1.00 5.87
N GLY A 147 -20.86 0.33 4.75
CA GLY A 147 -21.12 -1.09 4.56
C GLY A 147 -19.93 -1.88 4.08
N GLU A 148 -20.12 -3.19 4.01
CA GLU A 148 -19.07 -4.18 3.64
C GLU A 148 -18.52 -4.04 2.20
N TRP A 149 -19.24 -3.34 1.32
CA TRP A 149 -18.80 -3.09 -0.05
C TRP A 149 -17.64 -2.10 -0.16
N MET A 150 -17.33 -1.43 0.94
CA MET A 150 -16.14 -0.59 1.02
C MET A 150 -14.88 -1.46 0.96
N ASN A 151 -14.06 -1.24 -0.04
CA ASN A 151 -12.76 -1.92 -0.17
C ASN A 151 -11.70 -1.33 0.79
N ALA A 152 -12.09 -1.19 2.06
CA ALA A 152 -11.31 -0.60 3.14
C ALA A 152 -11.89 -1.03 4.49
N ASP A 153 -11.24 -0.67 5.59
CA ASP A 153 -11.76 -0.89 6.94
C ASP A 153 -12.98 0.02 7.19
N PRO A 154 -14.20 -0.54 7.34
CA PRO A 154 -15.41 0.25 7.53
C PRO A 154 -15.42 1.02 8.85
N PHE A 155 -14.75 0.50 9.89
CA PHE A 155 -14.66 1.18 11.19
C PHE A 155 -13.73 2.39 11.12
N GLU A 156 -12.63 2.30 10.38
CA GLU A 156 -11.72 3.42 10.16
C GLU A 156 -12.42 4.56 9.41
N LEU A 157 -13.22 4.23 8.39
CA LEU A 157 -14.02 5.22 7.69
C LEU A 157 -15.10 5.83 8.60
N ALA A 158 -15.84 4.98 9.36
CA ALA A 158 -16.86 5.47 10.26
C ALA A 158 -16.29 6.46 11.30
N LEU A 159 -15.10 6.17 11.85
CA LEU A 159 -14.41 7.08 12.77
C LEU A 159 -13.97 8.39 12.11
N ALA A 160 -13.69 8.40 10.82
CA ALA A 160 -13.32 9.61 10.09
C ALA A 160 -14.53 10.49 9.74
N LEU A 161 -15.74 9.91 9.72
CA LEU A 161 -16.99 10.60 9.40
C LEU A 161 -17.67 11.23 10.61
N VAL A 162 -17.24 10.94 11.84
CA VAL A 162 -17.75 11.52 13.11
C VAL A 162 -16.96 12.77 13.46
#